data_ef0a5f86302539a10bb0d31da81b8702
#
_entry.id   ef0a5f86302539a10bb0d31da81b8702
#
_cell.length_a   1.000
_cell.length_b   1.000
_cell.length_c   1.000
_cell.angle_alpha   90.00
_cell.angle_beta   90.00
_cell.angle_gamma   90.00
#
_symmetry.space_group_name_H-M   'P 1'
#
loop_
_entity.id
_entity.type
_entity.pdbx_description
1 polymer ?
#
loop_
_entity_poly.entity_id
_entity_poly.type
_entity_poly.pdbx_seq_one_letter_code
_entity_poly.pdbx_strand_id
1 'polypeptide(L)'
;MFFLKSYKRDFLKSFMKPVPNEPRLPTRDEFYDLANRLEWTPKYVSEEELFPVDMHGLPYLPIDVWAKTYDAPYKVLYREYVKNQRQKDQMVFSVRDAAARAELDRKLDPVYHGGAFCFHITAIPIPEYTAVVGELRMARFGKAGEWRNLATYGSMDETRHAQLQILLSHDKININPKFAYAHKLFWVDGWVSDFARKFFDDIITAADAVENALMLTFGFETGFTNLQFVAYAAMANKAGDFLFGTAVASIQTDESRHAQIGHPVLKTYADVAKLSGG
;
A
#
# COMPACT_ATOMS: atom_id res chain seq x y z
N MET A 1 3.36 -9.20 41.60
CA MET A 1 4.24 -8.03 41.75
C MET A 1 5.68 -8.25 41.25
N PHE A 2 6.16 -9.46 41.12
CA PHE A 2 7.53 -9.78 40.62
C PHE A 2 7.68 -9.69 39.09
N PHE A 3 6.64 -9.98 38.33
CA PHE A 3 6.68 -9.95 36.86
C PHE A 3 6.83 -8.54 36.25
N LEU A 4 6.28 -7.53 36.87
CA LEU A 4 6.36 -6.16 36.36
C LEU A 4 7.75 -5.50 36.52
N LYS A 5 8.59 -5.97 37.46
CA LYS A 5 9.92 -5.37 37.68
C LYS A 5 10.97 -5.84 36.67
N SER A 6 10.92 -7.07 36.19
CA SER A 6 11.86 -7.57 35.18
C SER A 6 11.50 -7.02 33.80
N TYR A 7 10.20 -6.99 33.48
CA TYR A 7 9.68 -6.47 32.22
C TYR A 7 10.01 -4.96 32.01
N LYS A 8 9.87 -4.14 33.06
CA LYS A 8 10.26 -2.73 32.99
C LYS A 8 11.77 -2.51 32.74
N ARG A 9 12.65 -3.39 33.24
CA ARG A 9 14.10 -3.21 33.06
C ARG A 9 14.55 -3.54 31.63
N ASP A 10 14.04 -4.58 31.06
CA ASP A 10 14.45 -5.01 29.73
C ASP A 10 13.84 -4.14 28.65
N PHE A 11 12.59 -3.71 28.84
CA PHE A 11 11.92 -2.73 28.00
C PHE A 11 12.67 -1.38 27.99
N LEU A 12 13.02 -0.84 29.14
CA LEU A 12 13.76 0.41 29.23
C LEU A 12 15.20 0.28 28.65
N LYS A 13 15.84 -0.87 28.80
CA LYS A 13 17.15 -1.13 28.19
C LYS A 13 17.09 -1.21 26.67
N SER A 14 16.06 -1.81 26.09
CA SER A 14 15.88 -1.90 24.63
C SER A 14 15.51 -0.56 24.01
N PHE A 15 14.71 0.26 24.72
CA PHE A 15 14.26 1.56 24.25
C PHE A 15 15.31 2.67 24.35
N MET A 16 16.18 2.60 25.38
CA MET A 16 17.10 3.71 25.69
C MET A 16 18.44 3.64 24.94
N LYS A 17 18.78 2.52 24.31
CA LYS A 17 20.10 2.35 23.66
C LYS A 17 20.34 3.15 22.39
N PRO A 18 19.38 3.40 21.52
CA PRO A 18 19.65 4.05 20.23
C PRO A 18 19.27 5.53 20.15
N VAL A 19 18.52 6.06 21.10
CA VAL A 19 18.15 7.49 21.07
C VAL A 19 19.21 8.29 21.81
N PRO A 20 19.86 9.27 21.17
CA PRO A 20 20.80 10.16 21.86
C PRO A 20 20.16 10.87 23.05
N ASN A 21 20.92 11.16 24.09
CA ASN A 21 20.49 11.93 25.26
C ASN A 21 20.11 13.40 24.96
N GLU A 22 19.83 13.72 23.72
CA GLU A 22 19.44 15.05 23.30
C GLU A 22 17.91 15.15 23.18
N PRO A 23 17.30 16.27 23.58
CA PRO A 23 15.85 16.48 23.52
C PRO A 23 15.39 16.74 22.08
N ARG A 24 15.54 15.76 21.20
CA ARG A 24 15.07 15.80 19.82
C ARG A 24 14.22 14.58 19.48
N LEU A 25 13.42 14.68 18.45
CA LEU A 25 12.71 13.53 17.89
C LEU A 25 13.72 12.58 17.22
N PRO A 26 13.46 11.26 17.25
CA PRO A 26 14.26 10.29 16.51
C PRO A 26 14.31 10.64 15.02
N THR A 27 15.44 10.37 14.40
CA THR A 27 15.55 10.36 12.94
C THR A 27 14.72 9.20 12.37
N ARG A 28 14.54 9.18 11.05
CA ARG A 28 13.84 8.07 10.37
C ARG A 28 14.48 6.72 10.69
N ASP A 29 15.81 6.64 10.55
CA ASP A 29 16.55 5.41 10.77
C ASP A 29 16.47 4.94 12.22
N GLU A 30 16.63 5.86 13.18
CA GLU A 30 16.46 5.54 14.60
C GLU A 30 15.05 5.06 14.93
N PHE A 31 14.00 5.66 14.33
CA PHE A 31 12.62 5.22 14.53
C PHE A 31 12.39 3.81 13.99
N TYR A 32 12.88 3.50 12.79
CA TYR A 32 12.72 2.18 12.18
C TYR A 32 13.54 1.11 12.92
N ASP A 33 14.77 1.43 13.34
CA ASP A 33 15.56 0.54 14.19
C ASP A 33 14.87 0.23 15.54
N LEU A 34 14.27 1.25 16.16
CA LEU A 34 13.47 1.07 17.37
C LEU A 34 12.25 0.16 17.09
N ALA A 35 11.55 0.36 15.98
CA ALA A 35 10.38 -0.45 15.61
C ALA A 35 10.73 -1.94 15.46
N ASN A 36 11.90 -2.25 14.89
CA ASN A 36 12.37 -3.63 14.76
C ASN A 36 12.78 -4.28 16.09
N ARG A 37 13.14 -3.46 17.10
CA ARG A 37 13.53 -3.94 18.42
C ARG A 37 12.40 -4.00 19.44
N LEU A 38 11.20 -3.54 19.07
CA LEU A 38 10.05 -3.61 19.96
C LEU A 38 9.61 -5.05 20.17
N GLU A 39 9.78 -5.53 21.38
CA GLU A 39 9.20 -6.80 21.82
C GLU A 39 7.71 -6.61 22.11
N TRP A 40 6.87 -7.10 21.22
CA TRP A 40 5.41 -7.03 21.35
C TRP A 40 4.74 -8.41 21.26
N THR A 41 5.53 -9.46 21.13
CA THR A 41 5.03 -10.84 21.05
C THR A 41 4.46 -11.28 22.39
N PRO A 42 3.17 -11.66 22.48
CA PRO A 42 2.59 -12.18 23.69
C PRO A 42 3.29 -13.48 24.14
N LYS A 43 3.55 -13.62 25.43
CA LYS A 43 4.24 -14.80 25.97
C LYS A 43 3.35 -16.05 26.12
N TYR A 44 2.03 -15.90 25.94
CA TYR A 44 1.04 -16.97 26.11
C TYR A 44 0.56 -17.58 24.78
N VAL A 45 1.06 -17.08 23.67
CA VAL A 45 0.75 -17.57 22.32
C VAL A 45 2.07 -17.82 21.61
N SER A 46 2.19 -18.90 20.86
CA SER A 46 3.41 -19.17 20.11
C SER A 46 3.60 -18.16 18.97
N GLU A 47 4.83 -18.01 18.53
CA GLU A 47 5.14 -17.14 17.39
C GLU A 47 4.45 -17.62 16.12
N GLU A 48 4.38 -18.93 15.90
CA GLU A 48 3.71 -19.54 14.76
C GLU A 48 2.20 -19.29 14.77
N GLU A 49 1.58 -19.29 15.95
CA GLU A 49 0.15 -18.97 16.07
C GLU A 49 -0.13 -17.47 15.78
N LEU A 50 0.81 -16.59 16.15
CA LEU A 50 0.66 -15.15 15.87
C LEU A 50 0.96 -14.79 14.43
N PHE A 51 1.88 -15.48 13.81
CA PHE A 51 2.38 -15.24 12.46
C PHE A 51 2.36 -16.51 11.66
N PRO A 52 1.19 -16.96 11.23
CA PRO A 52 1.11 -18.12 10.36
C PRO A 52 1.91 -17.78 9.08
N VAL A 53 3.01 -18.48 8.90
CA VAL A 53 3.84 -18.44 7.71
C VAL A 53 3.92 -19.86 7.20
N ASP A 54 3.08 -20.16 6.27
CA ASP A 54 3.09 -21.44 5.58
C ASP A 54 3.10 -21.21 4.08
N MET A 55 4.10 -20.45 3.65
CA MET A 55 4.30 -20.25 2.23
C MET A 55 4.88 -21.54 1.64
N HIS A 56 4.17 -22.10 0.68
CA HIS A 56 4.45 -23.36 0.00
C HIS A 56 5.95 -23.63 -0.24
N GLY A 57 6.55 -24.44 0.63
CA GLY A 57 7.93 -24.90 0.49
C GLY A 57 9.01 -23.92 0.97
N LEU A 58 8.69 -22.76 1.49
CA LEU A 58 9.67 -21.88 2.14
C LEU A 58 9.82 -22.22 3.62
N PRO A 59 11.04 -22.18 4.16
CA PRO A 59 11.27 -22.46 5.56
C PRO A 59 10.68 -21.36 6.45
N TYR A 60 10.14 -21.76 7.59
CA TYR A 60 9.75 -20.83 8.63
C TYR A 60 10.97 -20.05 9.14
N LEU A 61 10.87 -18.74 9.17
CA LEU A 61 11.90 -17.85 9.72
C LEU A 61 11.38 -17.15 10.98
N PRO A 62 12.07 -17.29 12.13
CA PRO A 62 11.70 -16.60 13.36
C PRO A 62 11.73 -15.07 13.26
N ILE A 63 10.99 -14.38 14.12
CA ILE A 63 10.91 -12.90 14.14
C ILE A 63 12.30 -12.26 14.27
N ASP A 64 13.19 -12.84 15.05
CA ASP A 64 14.52 -12.26 15.24
C ASP A 64 15.39 -12.31 13.97
N VAL A 65 15.15 -13.26 13.08
CA VAL A 65 15.78 -13.31 11.76
C VAL A 65 15.23 -12.16 10.90
N TRP A 66 13.92 -11.99 10.85
CA TRP A 66 13.30 -10.89 10.11
C TRP A 66 13.76 -9.53 10.61
N ALA A 67 13.80 -9.33 11.94
CA ALA A 67 14.23 -8.07 12.53
C ALA A 67 15.69 -7.73 12.22
N LYS A 68 16.54 -8.71 11.91
CA LYS A 68 17.96 -8.51 11.56
C LYS A 68 18.19 -8.36 10.06
N THR A 69 17.33 -8.92 9.22
CA THR A 69 17.59 -9.04 7.77
C THR A 69 16.69 -8.17 6.92
N TYR A 70 15.48 -7.87 7.40
CA TYR A 70 14.56 -6.97 6.68
C TYR A 70 15.04 -5.52 6.80
N ASP A 71 15.32 -4.90 5.66
CA ASP A 71 15.71 -3.49 5.55
C ASP A 71 14.69 -2.77 4.69
N ALA A 72 13.96 -1.84 5.27
CA ALA A 72 12.91 -1.10 4.58
C ALA A 72 13.49 -0.30 3.40
N PRO A 73 12.96 -0.45 2.19
CA PRO A 73 13.49 0.20 0.99
C PRO A 73 13.31 1.72 1.03
N TYR A 74 12.39 2.19 1.83
CA TYR A 74 12.19 3.60 2.14
C TYR A 74 11.71 3.74 3.59
N LYS A 75 11.97 4.88 4.20
CA LYS A 75 11.60 5.17 5.58
C LYS A 75 10.88 6.52 5.61
N VAL A 76 9.72 6.56 6.26
CA VAL A 76 8.92 7.77 6.40
C VAL A 76 8.38 7.88 7.82
N LEU A 77 8.42 9.08 8.40
CA LEU A 77 7.79 9.36 9.68
C LEU A 77 6.34 9.81 9.45
N TYR A 78 5.46 9.53 10.41
CA TYR A 78 4.04 9.91 10.32
C TYR A 78 3.82 11.38 9.94
N ARG A 79 4.57 12.29 10.55
CA ARG A 79 4.47 13.73 10.26
C ARG A 79 4.82 14.04 8.79
N GLU A 80 5.83 13.39 8.25
CA GLU A 80 6.25 13.56 6.85
C GLU A 80 5.21 12.97 5.90
N TYR A 81 4.71 11.79 6.23
CA TYR A 81 3.63 11.14 5.49
C TYR A 81 2.42 12.06 5.36
N VAL A 82 1.87 12.53 6.49
CA VAL A 82 0.69 13.42 6.49
C VAL A 82 0.94 14.69 5.70
N LYS A 83 2.13 15.30 5.84
CA LYS A 83 2.50 16.50 5.07
C LYS A 83 2.51 16.22 3.56
N ASN A 84 3.10 15.11 3.14
CA ASN A 84 3.22 14.74 1.73
C ASN A 84 1.85 14.45 1.12
N GLN A 85 1.00 13.68 1.80
CA GLN A 85 -0.34 13.37 1.32
C GLN A 85 -1.22 14.62 1.23
N ARG A 86 -1.15 15.51 2.22
CA ARG A 86 -1.84 16.80 2.15
C ARG A 86 -1.42 17.63 0.94
N GLN A 87 -0.14 17.68 0.60
CA GLN A 87 0.34 18.43 -0.57
C GLN A 87 -0.20 17.83 -1.88
N LYS A 88 -0.24 16.51 -1.99
CA LYS A 88 -0.82 15.80 -3.13
C LYS A 88 -2.31 16.11 -3.29
N ASP A 89 -3.07 16.04 -2.21
CA ASP A 89 -4.50 16.34 -2.23
C ASP A 89 -4.76 17.80 -2.63
N GLN A 90 -4.03 18.75 -2.06
CA GLN A 90 -4.14 20.16 -2.44
C GLN A 90 -3.89 20.38 -3.93
N MET A 91 -2.93 19.68 -4.52
CA MET A 91 -2.66 19.75 -5.95
C MET A 91 -3.84 19.18 -6.76
N VAL A 92 -4.30 18.00 -6.45
CA VAL A 92 -5.41 17.36 -7.19
C VAL A 92 -6.69 18.18 -7.09
N PHE A 93 -7.06 18.63 -5.88
CA PHE A 93 -8.28 19.44 -5.69
C PHE A 93 -8.18 20.81 -6.38
N SER A 94 -7.00 21.44 -6.41
CA SER A 94 -6.81 22.70 -7.14
C SER A 94 -7.03 22.52 -8.65
N VAL A 95 -6.51 21.43 -9.21
CA VAL A 95 -6.74 21.10 -10.63
C VAL A 95 -8.19 20.75 -10.89
N ARG A 96 -8.85 20.00 -9.99
CA ARG A 96 -10.29 19.67 -10.06
C ARG A 96 -11.14 20.95 -10.14
N ASP A 97 -10.89 21.90 -9.25
CA ASP A 97 -11.63 23.16 -9.22
C ASP A 97 -11.40 23.99 -10.48
N ALA A 98 -10.19 23.98 -11.01
CA ALA A 98 -9.87 24.65 -12.28
C ALA A 98 -10.56 23.97 -13.47
N ALA A 99 -10.55 22.65 -13.52
CA ALA A 99 -11.22 21.84 -14.54
C ALA A 99 -12.73 22.07 -14.54
N ALA A 100 -13.35 22.13 -13.36
CA ALA A 100 -14.77 22.41 -13.19
C ALA A 100 -15.14 23.80 -13.71
N ARG A 101 -14.37 24.84 -13.34
CA ARG A 101 -14.58 26.20 -13.84
C ARG A 101 -14.41 26.32 -15.35
N ALA A 102 -13.51 25.54 -15.94
CA ALA A 102 -13.27 25.53 -17.39
C ALA A 102 -14.28 24.64 -18.15
N GLU A 103 -15.20 23.97 -17.46
CA GLU A 103 -16.11 22.96 -18.03
C GLU A 103 -15.36 21.93 -18.88
N LEU A 104 -14.22 21.46 -18.36
CA LEU A 104 -13.29 20.62 -19.11
C LEU A 104 -13.96 19.34 -19.59
N ASP A 105 -14.77 18.69 -18.77
CA ASP A 105 -15.45 17.45 -19.10
C ASP A 105 -16.31 17.52 -20.37
N ARG A 106 -16.86 18.70 -20.68
CA ARG A 106 -17.66 18.94 -21.89
C ARG A 106 -16.81 19.09 -23.15
N LYS A 107 -15.51 19.28 -22.98
CA LYS A 107 -14.54 19.53 -24.06
C LYS A 107 -13.70 18.29 -24.40
N LEU A 108 -13.78 17.25 -23.57
CA LEU A 108 -13.02 16.02 -23.77
C LEU A 108 -13.65 15.20 -24.90
N ASP A 109 -12.81 14.42 -25.59
CA ASP A 109 -13.27 13.45 -26.57
C ASP A 109 -14.23 12.45 -25.92
N PRO A 110 -15.45 12.23 -26.47
CA PRO A 110 -16.44 11.36 -25.86
C PRO A 110 -16.00 9.89 -25.74
N VAL A 111 -15.17 9.41 -26.66
CA VAL A 111 -14.66 8.02 -26.63
C VAL A 111 -13.66 7.86 -25.49
N TYR A 112 -12.73 8.81 -25.37
CA TYR A 112 -11.82 8.84 -24.23
C TYR A 112 -12.58 8.93 -22.90
N HIS A 113 -13.47 9.91 -22.79
CA HIS A 113 -14.18 10.20 -21.55
C HIS A 113 -15.08 9.05 -21.10
N GLY A 114 -15.87 8.50 -22.02
CA GLY A 114 -16.78 7.38 -21.70
C GLY A 114 -16.10 6.02 -21.61
N GLY A 115 -15.18 5.75 -22.53
CA GLY A 115 -14.52 4.44 -22.64
C GLY A 115 -13.35 4.25 -21.66
N ALA A 116 -12.38 5.16 -21.69
CA ALA A 116 -11.17 5.00 -20.87
C ALA A 116 -11.35 5.54 -19.46
N PHE A 117 -11.68 6.81 -19.35
CA PHE A 117 -11.69 7.51 -18.07
C PHE A 117 -12.83 7.02 -17.14
N CYS A 118 -14.08 7.10 -17.60
CA CYS A 118 -15.21 6.72 -16.75
C CYS A 118 -15.21 5.23 -16.40
N PHE A 119 -14.76 4.40 -17.33
CA PHE A 119 -14.60 2.96 -17.06
C PHE A 119 -13.55 2.73 -15.96
N HIS A 120 -12.38 3.37 -16.05
CA HIS A 120 -11.34 3.23 -15.06
C HIS A 120 -11.79 3.68 -13.68
N ILE A 121 -12.22 4.95 -13.54
CA ILE A 121 -12.53 5.51 -12.22
C ILE A 121 -13.71 4.86 -11.51
N THR A 122 -14.60 4.18 -12.24
CA THR A 122 -15.73 3.47 -11.62
C THR A 122 -15.42 2.03 -11.26
N ALA A 123 -14.40 1.44 -11.85
CA ALA A 123 -13.98 0.08 -11.58
C ALA A 123 -12.91 -0.02 -10.47
N ILE A 124 -11.92 0.86 -10.50
CA ILE A 124 -10.72 0.77 -9.67
C ILE A 124 -10.93 0.98 -8.14
N PRO A 125 -11.92 1.72 -7.64
CA PRO A 125 -12.11 1.81 -6.18
C PRO A 125 -12.25 0.46 -5.47
N ILE A 126 -12.71 -0.59 -6.13
CA ILE A 126 -12.84 -1.93 -5.51
C ILE A 126 -11.48 -2.61 -5.37
N PRO A 127 -10.62 -2.69 -6.42
CA PRO A 127 -9.23 -3.09 -6.27
C PRO A 127 -8.47 -2.35 -5.17
N GLU A 128 -8.58 -1.04 -5.11
CA GLU A 128 -7.91 -0.23 -4.07
C GLU A 128 -8.34 -0.66 -2.66
N TYR A 129 -9.66 -0.86 -2.43
CA TYR A 129 -10.14 -1.40 -1.14
C TYR A 129 -9.65 -2.82 -0.86
N THR A 130 -9.44 -3.63 -1.88
CA THR A 130 -8.83 -4.96 -1.72
C THR A 130 -7.36 -4.82 -1.34
N ALA A 131 -6.64 -3.89 -1.95
CA ALA A 131 -5.26 -3.57 -1.60
C ALA A 131 -5.17 -3.04 -0.15
N VAL A 132 -6.13 -2.22 0.33
CA VAL A 132 -6.23 -1.85 1.76
C VAL A 132 -6.19 -3.10 2.65
N VAL A 133 -6.98 -4.13 2.32
CA VAL A 133 -7.03 -5.37 3.12
C VAL A 133 -5.70 -6.12 3.03
N GLY A 134 -5.07 -6.18 1.87
CA GLY A 134 -3.75 -6.79 1.68
C GLY A 134 -2.67 -6.10 2.53
N GLU A 135 -2.63 -4.77 2.47
CA GLU A 135 -1.70 -3.97 3.28
C GLU A 135 -1.96 -4.14 4.80
N LEU A 136 -3.22 -4.15 5.24
CA LEU A 136 -3.57 -4.42 6.65
C LEU A 136 -3.16 -5.82 7.11
N ARG A 137 -3.20 -6.81 6.23
CA ARG A 137 -2.67 -8.15 6.53
C ARG A 137 -1.16 -8.11 6.77
N MET A 138 -0.40 -7.41 5.92
CA MET A 138 1.03 -7.21 6.12
C MET A 138 1.31 -6.39 7.39
N ALA A 139 0.53 -5.36 7.67
CA ALA A 139 0.64 -4.58 8.90
C ALA A 139 0.38 -5.42 10.15
N ARG A 140 -0.53 -6.42 10.09
CA ARG A 140 -0.85 -7.31 11.21
C ARG A 140 0.13 -8.47 11.34
N PHE A 141 0.51 -9.08 10.24
CA PHE A 141 1.24 -10.36 10.22
C PHE A 141 2.68 -10.26 9.71
N GLY A 142 3.12 -9.10 9.23
CA GLY A 142 4.51 -8.85 8.84
C GLY A 142 5.45 -9.03 10.04
N LYS A 143 6.51 -9.83 9.87
CA LYS A 143 7.39 -10.23 10.95
C LYS A 143 8.45 -9.21 11.34
N ALA A 144 8.70 -8.18 10.51
CA ALA A 144 9.59 -7.07 10.85
C ALA A 144 8.80 -5.83 11.23
N GLY A 145 9.25 -5.08 12.24
CA GLY A 145 8.63 -3.81 12.64
C GLY A 145 8.63 -2.78 11.52
N GLU A 146 9.71 -2.72 10.75
CA GLU A 146 9.81 -1.87 9.56
C GLU A 146 8.79 -2.26 8.49
N TRP A 147 8.60 -3.54 8.22
CA TRP A 147 7.60 -4.05 7.28
C TRP A 147 6.19 -3.62 7.69
N ARG A 148 5.83 -3.82 8.96
CA ARG A 148 4.53 -3.40 9.48
C ARG A 148 4.30 -1.90 9.37
N ASN A 149 5.33 -1.09 9.61
CA ASN A 149 5.24 0.36 9.44
C ASN A 149 4.95 0.74 8.00
N LEU A 150 5.66 0.15 7.03
CA LEU A 150 5.44 0.41 5.60
C LEU A 150 4.04 0.02 5.18
N ALA A 151 3.59 -1.18 5.54
CA ALA A 151 2.26 -1.67 5.22
C ALA A 151 1.14 -0.84 5.88
N THR A 152 1.39 -0.27 7.06
CA THR A 152 0.43 0.65 7.68
C THR A 152 0.26 1.92 6.84
N TYR A 153 1.34 2.50 6.33
CA TYR A 153 1.25 3.65 5.43
C TYR A 153 0.63 3.26 4.08
N GLY A 154 0.98 2.07 3.54
CA GLY A 154 0.35 1.53 2.35
C GLY A 154 -1.17 1.46 2.48
N SER A 155 -1.68 0.90 3.57
CA SER A 155 -3.15 0.83 3.79
C SER A 155 -3.84 2.21 3.82
N MET A 156 -3.15 3.24 4.32
CA MET A 156 -3.65 4.62 4.29
C MET A 156 -3.63 5.21 2.88
N ASP A 157 -2.58 4.91 2.11
CA ASP A 157 -2.47 5.32 0.71
C ASP A 157 -3.59 4.71 -0.12
N GLU A 158 -3.82 3.40 -0.03
CA GLU A 158 -4.89 2.69 -0.74
C GLU A 158 -6.29 3.23 -0.38
N THR A 159 -6.50 3.55 0.91
CA THR A 159 -7.75 4.20 1.34
C THR A 159 -7.91 5.57 0.68
N ARG A 160 -6.83 6.35 0.57
CA ARG A 160 -6.84 7.64 -0.11
C ARG A 160 -7.11 7.47 -1.61
N HIS A 161 -6.49 6.48 -2.26
CA HIS A 161 -6.67 6.20 -3.68
C HIS A 161 -8.13 5.87 -3.99
N ALA A 162 -8.72 4.96 -3.23
CA ALA A 162 -10.13 4.60 -3.36
C ALA A 162 -11.04 5.82 -3.19
N GLN A 163 -10.84 6.63 -2.14
CA GLN A 163 -11.65 7.82 -1.89
C GLN A 163 -11.50 8.88 -2.98
N LEU A 164 -10.29 9.12 -3.47
CA LEU A 164 -10.05 10.06 -4.56
C LEU A 164 -10.78 9.64 -5.84
N GLN A 165 -10.71 8.37 -6.19
CA GLN A 165 -11.35 7.84 -7.39
C GLN A 165 -12.88 7.81 -7.24
N ILE A 166 -13.41 7.50 -6.06
CA ILE A 166 -14.85 7.61 -5.77
C ILE A 166 -15.33 9.05 -5.94
N LEU A 167 -14.58 10.03 -5.42
CA LEU A 167 -14.93 11.43 -5.57
C LEU A 167 -14.97 11.88 -7.04
N LEU A 168 -13.96 11.48 -7.83
CA LEU A 168 -13.94 11.76 -9.27
C LEU A 168 -15.09 11.08 -10.01
N SER A 169 -15.41 9.85 -9.63
CA SER A 169 -16.58 9.12 -10.17
C SER A 169 -17.87 9.87 -9.85
N HIS A 170 -18.02 10.35 -8.63
CA HIS A 170 -19.20 11.10 -8.20
C HIS A 170 -19.37 12.40 -8.98
N ASP A 171 -18.29 13.13 -9.24
CA ASP A 171 -18.34 14.32 -10.08
C ASP A 171 -18.85 13.99 -11.50
N LYS A 172 -18.41 12.89 -12.09
CA LYS A 172 -18.85 12.48 -13.42
C LYS A 172 -20.31 12.03 -13.47
N ILE A 173 -20.76 11.29 -12.45
CA ILE A 173 -22.16 10.85 -12.33
C ILE A 173 -23.09 12.05 -12.18
N ASN A 174 -22.68 13.10 -11.47
CA ASN A 174 -23.45 14.34 -11.35
C ASN A 174 -23.60 15.08 -12.68
N ILE A 175 -22.58 14.99 -13.57
CA ILE A 175 -22.64 15.58 -14.92
C ILE A 175 -23.48 14.70 -15.85
N ASN A 176 -23.29 13.39 -15.79
CA ASN A 176 -23.99 12.42 -16.62
C ASN A 176 -24.32 11.12 -15.82
N PRO A 177 -25.59 10.97 -15.37
CA PRO A 177 -26.02 9.82 -14.59
C PRO A 177 -25.84 8.46 -15.28
N LYS A 178 -25.63 8.42 -16.59
CA LYS A 178 -25.34 7.17 -17.32
C LYS A 178 -24.06 6.49 -16.87
N PHE A 179 -23.15 7.20 -16.23
CA PHE A 179 -21.91 6.62 -15.70
C PHE A 179 -22.09 5.86 -14.38
N ALA A 180 -23.26 5.93 -13.75
CA ALA A 180 -23.51 5.30 -12.44
C ALA A 180 -23.51 3.75 -12.45
N TYR A 181 -23.54 3.11 -13.61
CA TYR A 181 -23.61 1.65 -13.73
C TYR A 181 -22.25 0.94 -13.89
N ALA A 182 -21.22 1.64 -14.33
CA ALA A 182 -19.99 1.03 -14.80
C ALA A 182 -19.28 0.16 -13.74
N HIS A 183 -19.33 0.55 -12.47
CA HIS A 183 -18.75 -0.21 -11.38
C HIS A 183 -19.38 -1.59 -11.18
N LYS A 184 -20.69 -1.74 -11.45
CA LYS A 184 -21.40 -3.02 -11.33
C LYS A 184 -21.11 -3.94 -12.50
N LEU A 185 -21.16 -3.40 -13.72
CA LEU A 185 -20.91 -4.18 -14.94
C LEU A 185 -19.50 -4.73 -14.98
N PHE A 186 -18.53 -3.95 -14.52
CA PHE A 186 -17.13 -4.38 -14.47
C PHE A 186 -16.95 -5.66 -13.64
N TRP A 187 -17.64 -5.78 -12.51
CA TRP A 187 -17.48 -6.91 -11.59
C TRP A 187 -18.38 -8.12 -11.87
N VAL A 188 -19.29 -8.04 -12.81
CA VAL A 188 -20.28 -9.08 -13.05
C VAL A 188 -20.10 -9.79 -14.39
N ASP A 189 -19.69 -9.10 -15.47
CA ASP A 189 -19.84 -9.60 -16.83
C ASP A 189 -18.61 -9.51 -17.75
N GLY A 190 -17.42 -9.17 -17.23
CA GLY A 190 -16.24 -8.98 -18.07
C GLY A 190 -15.14 -10.00 -17.80
N TRP A 191 -14.60 -10.68 -18.83
CA TRP A 191 -13.51 -11.65 -18.65
C TRP A 191 -12.26 -11.03 -17.98
N VAL A 192 -11.95 -9.75 -18.25
CA VAL A 192 -10.87 -9.02 -17.58
C VAL A 192 -11.17 -8.85 -16.10
N SER A 193 -12.42 -8.55 -15.79
CA SER A 193 -12.90 -8.35 -14.41
C SER A 193 -12.91 -9.63 -13.62
N ASP A 194 -13.35 -10.73 -14.23
CA ASP A 194 -13.37 -12.05 -13.60
C ASP A 194 -11.95 -12.48 -13.24
N PHE A 195 -10.98 -12.23 -14.13
CA PHE A 195 -9.59 -12.54 -13.87
C PHE A 195 -9.01 -11.64 -12.75
N ALA A 196 -9.25 -10.34 -12.83
CA ALA A 196 -8.81 -9.38 -11.81
C ALA A 196 -9.42 -9.72 -10.45
N ARG A 197 -10.74 -9.98 -10.41
CA ARG A 197 -11.44 -10.37 -9.19
C ARG A 197 -10.84 -11.61 -8.56
N LYS A 198 -10.61 -12.67 -9.35
CA LYS A 198 -9.96 -13.88 -8.84
C LYS A 198 -8.61 -13.59 -8.23
N PHE A 199 -7.79 -12.79 -8.89
CA PHE A 199 -6.48 -12.39 -8.38
C PHE A 199 -6.58 -11.63 -7.05
N PHE A 200 -7.53 -10.72 -6.91
CA PHE A 200 -7.76 -10.00 -5.66
C PHE A 200 -8.33 -10.90 -4.56
N ASP A 201 -9.22 -11.83 -4.90
CA ASP A 201 -9.69 -12.84 -3.96
C ASP A 201 -8.52 -13.69 -3.43
N ASP A 202 -7.59 -14.06 -4.30
CA ASP A 202 -6.38 -14.80 -3.92
C ASP A 202 -5.47 -13.95 -3.00
N ILE A 203 -5.29 -12.65 -3.26
CA ILE A 203 -4.54 -11.74 -2.36
C ILE A 203 -5.14 -11.70 -0.95
N ILE A 204 -6.45 -11.45 -0.83
CA ILE A 204 -7.10 -11.32 0.48
C ILE A 204 -7.22 -12.65 1.22
N THR A 205 -7.13 -13.77 0.52
CA THR A 205 -7.19 -15.12 1.08
C THR A 205 -5.82 -15.80 1.16
N ALA A 206 -4.74 -15.10 0.79
CA ALA A 206 -3.38 -15.62 0.86
C ALA A 206 -3.10 -16.29 2.23
N ALA A 207 -2.38 -17.40 2.22
CA ALA A 207 -2.17 -18.21 3.42
C ALA A 207 -1.42 -17.42 4.52
N ASP A 208 -0.47 -16.59 4.12
CA ASP A 208 0.39 -15.84 5.04
C ASP A 208 0.78 -14.44 4.52
N ALA A 209 1.48 -13.69 5.36
CA ALA A 209 1.92 -12.34 5.02
C ALA A 209 3.00 -12.30 3.92
N VAL A 210 3.79 -13.35 3.75
CA VAL A 210 4.84 -13.43 2.71
C VAL A 210 4.19 -13.61 1.35
N GLU A 211 3.28 -14.60 1.22
CA GLU A 211 2.50 -14.81 0.00
C GLU A 211 1.73 -13.55 -0.37
N ASN A 212 1.02 -12.97 0.60
CA ASN A 212 0.29 -11.72 0.42
C ASN A 212 1.19 -10.58 -0.08
N ALA A 213 2.37 -10.39 0.54
CA ALA A 213 3.33 -9.37 0.13
C ALA A 213 3.81 -9.57 -1.30
N LEU A 214 4.12 -10.80 -1.70
CA LEU A 214 4.62 -11.09 -3.04
C LEU A 214 3.53 -10.90 -4.10
N MET A 215 2.32 -11.36 -3.83
CA MET A 215 1.18 -11.16 -4.73
C MET A 215 0.84 -9.68 -4.90
N LEU A 216 0.74 -8.96 -3.78
CA LEU A 216 0.40 -7.53 -3.82
C LEU A 216 1.51 -6.73 -4.50
N THR A 217 2.77 -6.86 -4.07
CA THR A 217 3.83 -5.94 -4.52
C THR A 217 4.37 -6.27 -5.91
N PHE A 218 4.46 -7.53 -6.30
CA PHE A 218 4.96 -7.90 -7.64
C PHE A 218 3.83 -8.12 -8.64
N GLY A 219 2.76 -8.77 -8.26
CA GLY A 219 1.65 -9.04 -9.14
C GLY A 219 0.80 -7.79 -9.38
N PHE A 220 0.35 -7.16 -8.32
CA PHE A 220 -0.53 -5.99 -8.42
C PHE A 220 0.24 -4.69 -8.65
N GLU A 221 1.06 -4.26 -7.71
CA GLU A 221 1.69 -2.94 -7.74
C GLU A 221 2.71 -2.79 -8.90
N THR A 222 3.53 -3.79 -9.12
CA THR A 222 4.54 -3.74 -10.19
C THR A 222 3.97 -4.13 -11.54
N GLY A 223 3.23 -5.24 -11.57
CA GLY A 223 2.75 -5.82 -12.83
C GLY A 223 1.55 -5.09 -13.40
N PHE A 224 0.58 -4.75 -12.57
CA PHE A 224 -0.70 -4.17 -13.00
C PHE A 224 -0.75 -2.65 -12.81
N THR A 225 -0.55 -2.17 -11.58
CA THR A 225 -0.78 -0.76 -11.23
C THR A 225 0.20 0.18 -11.94
N ASN A 226 1.50 -0.11 -11.92
CA ASN A 226 2.48 0.73 -12.60
C ASN A 226 2.21 0.82 -14.11
N LEU A 227 1.96 -0.32 -14.75
CA LEU A 227 1.68 -0.35 -16.18
C LEU A 227 0.40 0.44 -16.51
N GLN A 228 -0.66 0.22 -15.74
CA GLN A 228 -1.95 0.85 -15.92
C GLN A 228 -1.87 2.37 -15.71
N PHE A 229 -1.35 2.84 -14.60
CA PHE A 229 -1.32 4.26 -14.29
C PHE A 229 -0.43 5.08 -15.20
N VAL A 230 0.72 4.54 -15.61
CA VAL A 230 1.57 5.20 -16.60
C VAL A 230 0.84 5.36 -17.95
N ALA A 231 0.17 4.31 -18.41
CA ALA A 231 -0.59 4.36 -19.67
C ALA A 231 -1.78 5.30 -19.57
N TYR A 232 -2.54 5.26 -18.48
CA TYR A 232 -3.70 6.15 -18.30
C TYR A 232 -3.30 7.62 -18.14
N ALA A 233 -2.23 7.92 -17.41
CA ALA A 233 -1.72 9.28 -17.30
C ALA A 233 -1.32 9.84 -18.69
N ALA A 234 -0.67 9.03 -19.51
CA ALA A 234 -0.30 9.42 -20.87
C ALA A 234 -1.53 9.66 -21.75
N MET A 235 -2.54 8.80 -21.69
CA MET A 235 -3.80 8.96 -22.42
C MET A 235 -4.56 10.20 -21.97
N ALA A 236 -4.66 10.45 -20.66
CA ALA A 236 -5.31 11.62 -20.10
C ALA A 236 -4.65 12.91 -20.59
N ASN A 237 -3.34 13.00 -20.51
CA ASN A 237 -2.59 14.17 -20.99
C ASN A 237 -2.78 14.39 -22.49
N LYS A 238 -2.77 13.34 -23.30
CA LYS A 238 -3.03 13.42 -24.74
C LYS A 238 -4.47 13.89 -25.04
N ALA A 239 -5.43 13.50 -24.23
CA ALA A 239 -6.83 13.93 -24.36
C ALA A 239 -7.10 15.34 -23.81
N GLY A 240 -6.14 15.95 -23.14
CA GLY A 240 -6.31 17.24 -22.46
C GLY A 240 -7.00 17.14 -21.10
N ASP A 241 -7.11 15.93 -20.53
CA ASP A 241 -7.67 15.71 -19.22
C ASP A 241 -6.60 15.84 -18.13
N PHE A 242 -6.30 17.08 -17.80
CA PHE A 242 -5.29 17.38 -16.78
C PHE A 242 -5.71 16.99 -15.37
N LEU A 243 -7.01 16.90 -15.10
CA LEU A 243 -7.49 16.45 -13.80
C LEU A 243 -7.17 14.99 -13.57
N PHE A 244 -7.56 14.12 -14.49
CA PHE A 244 -7.30 12.69 -14.36
C PHE A 244 -5.81 12.38 -14.42
N GLY A 245 -5.07 13.04 -15.32
CA GLY A 245 -3.61 12.89 -15.39
C GLY A 245 -2.92 13.27 -14.07
N THR A 246 -3.37 14.34 -13.41
CA THR A 246 -2.83 14.78 -12.10
C THR A 246 -3.20 13.80 -10.99
N ALA A 247 -4.45 13.33 -10.95
CA ALA A 247 -4.92 12.38 -9.96
C ALA A 247 -4.14 11.06 -10.02
N VAL A 248 -4.03 10.48 -11.22
CA VAL A 248 -3.27 9.25 -11.46
C VAL A 248 -1.79 9.41 -11.11
N ALA A 249 -1.15 10.52 -11.51
CA ALA A 249 0.24 10.79 -11.15
C ALA A 249 0.43 10.92 -9.62
N SER A 250 -0.55 11.49 -8.93
CA SER A 250 -0.56 11.58 -7.46
C SER A 250 -0.62 10.21 -6.79
N ILE A 251 -1.44 9.30 -7.32
CA ILE A 251 -1.57 7.90 -6.87
C ILE A 251 -0.27 7.14 -7.19
N GLN A 252 0.20 7.18 -8.43
CA GLN A 252 1.39 6.48 -8.91
C GLN A 252 2.63 6.67 -8.03
N THR A 253 2.79 7.84 -7.42
CA THR A 253 3.92 8.10 -6.50
C THR A 253 3.82 7.31 -5.19
N ASP A 254 2.62 6.91 -4.78
CA ASP A 254 2.40 6.03 -3.63
C ASP A 254 2.60 4.57 -4.02
N GLU A 255 2.04 4.14 -5.16
CA GLU A 255 2.22 2.78 -5.72
C GLU A 255 3.68 2.41 -5.93
N SER A 256 4.50 3.37 -6.34
CA SER A 256 5.94 3.17 -6.46
C SER A 256 6.63 2.82 -5.13
N ARG A 257 6.05 3.19 -4.00
CA ARG A 257 6.51 2.76 -2.67
C ARG A 257 6.02 1.36 -2.34
N HIS A 258 4.74 1.07 -2.60
CA HIS A 258 4.15 -0.24 -2.35
C HIS A 258 4.87 -1.34 -3.12
N ALA A 259 5.18 -1.11 -4.39
CA ALA A 259 5.93 -2.03 -5.25
C ALA A 259 7.30 -2.46 -4.68
N GLN A 260 7.87 -1.68 -3.76
CA GLN A 260 9.17 -1.97 -3.18
C GLN A 260 9.11 -2.85 -1.92
N ILE A 261 7.94 -3.03 -1.30
CA ILE A 261 7.81 -3.75 -0.01
C ILE A 261 8.19 -5.23 -0.14
N GLY A 262 7.89 -5.86 -1.27
CA GLY A 262 8.18 -7.29 -1.49
C GLY A 262 9.65 -7.64 -1.67
N HIS A 263 10.48 -6.70 -2.13
CA HIS A 263 11.90 -6.96 -2.36
C HIS A 263 12.66 -7.39 -1.10
N PRO A 264 12.57 -6.68 0.05
CA PRO A 264 13.22 -7.10 1.29
C PRO A 264 12.70 -8.45 1.81
N VAL A 265 11.45 -8.80 1.52
CA VAL A 265 10.87 -10.10 1.88
C VAL A 265 11.64 -11.21 1.19
N LEU A 266 11.78 -11.15 -0.14
CA LEU A 266 12.57 -12.13 -0.90
C LEU A 266 14.05 -12.12 -0.51
N LYS A 267 14.62 -10.92 -0.30
CA LYS A 267 16.01 -10.78 0.12
C LYS A 267 16.28 -11.47 1.45
N THR A 268 15.37 -11.39 2.42
CA THR A 268 15.50 -12.07 3.71
C THR A 268 15.66 -13.58 3.52
N TYR A 269 14.83 -14.22 2.70
CA TYR A 269 14.96 -15.64 2.38
C TYR A 269 16.27 -15.95 1.66
N ALA A 270 16.66 -15.15 0.68
CA ALA A 270 17.90 -15.36 -0.06
C ALA A 270 19.14 -15.23 0.83
N ASP A 271 19.15 -14.29 1.76
CA ASP A 271 20.28 -14.10 2.68
C ASP A 271 20.38 -15.26 3.69
N VAL A 272 19.26 -15.76 4.18
CA VAL A 272 19.24 -16.96 5.06
C VAL A 272 19.71 -18.20 4.32
N ALA A 273 19.29 -18.41 3.07
CA ALA A 273 19.73 -19.55 2.26
C ALA A 273 21.26 -19.54 2.06
N LYS A 274 21.85 -18.37 1.75
CA LYS A 274 23.31 -18.21 1.63
C LYS A 274 24.06 -18.53 2.92
N LEU A 275 23.52 -18.14 4.08
CA LEU A 275 24.12 -18.43 5.38
C LEU A 275 24.03 -19.91 5.75
N SER A 276 23.08 -20.63 5.20
CA SER A 276 22.85 -22.06 5.42
C SER A 276 23.65 -22.97 4.49
N GLY A 277 24.48 -22.42 3.59
CA GLY A 277 25.36 -23.18 2.68
C GLY A 277 24.64 -23.83 1.51
N GLY A 278 23.46 -23.30 1.16
CA GLY A 278 22.66 -23.71 -0.01
C GLY A 278 23.12 -23.06 -1.29
#